data_450541fcd47b0dacd679c336869e883e
#
_entry.id   450541fcd47b0dacd679c336869e883e
#
_cell.length_a   1.000
_cell.length_b   1.000
_cell.length_c   1.000
_cell.angle_alpha   90.00
_cell.angle_beta   90.00
_cell.angle_gamma   90.00
#
_symmetry.space_group_name_H-M   'P 1'
#
loop_
_entity.id
_entity.type
_entity.pdbx_description
1 polymer ?
#
loop_
_entity_poly.entity_id
_entity_poly.type
_entity_poly.pdbx_seq_one_letter_code
_entity_poly.pdbx_strand_id
1 'polypeptide(L)'
;MEILVALIPMFAWGSIGLVSGKLGGDANQQTLGMTIGAFVFSLIVFFVTMPAIDGKVIIIGLLSGLCWAVGQNGQFHGMKHLGVSVGLPLSTGMQLILNTVAGAIFFAEWTQTRDYLLGICALVLLVIGAYLTARQDGEHAPETDNKMLDFPKGLRALISSTIGYGAYTIIITWAGIDPLAIILPQSIGMLIGASLFALRKTTVDRYVWKNTLSGLLWGVGNVCMLITVQQVGLAVGFSLSQMGIIISTLGGIFILGEKKTKKELRYVVIGCLLVIIGGVLLGYMKTA
;
A
#
# COMPACT_ATOMS: atom_id res chain seq x y z
N MET A 1 -6.70 -0.82 22.42
CA MET A 1 -6.41 -2.01 21.61
C MET A 1 -6.49 -1.70 20.09
N GLU A 2 -7.46 -0.90 19.67
CA GLU A 2 -7.75 -0.54 18.26
C GLU A 2 -6.56 0.12 17.54
N ILE A 3 -5.89 1.10 18.17
CA ILE A 3 -4.72 1.77 17.60
C ILE A 3 -3.55 0.80 17.39
N LEU A 4 -3.36 -0.20 18.26
CA LEU A 4 -2.30 -1.20 18.08
C LEU A 4 -2.56 -2.09 16.86
N VAL A 5 -3.82 -2.47 16.61
CA VAL A 5 -4.20 -3.21 15.39
C VAL A 5 -3.95 -2.36 14.14
N ALA A 6 -4.21 -1.05 14.23
CA ALA A 6 -3.96 -0.10 13.14
C ALA A 6 -2.48 0.04 12.75
N LEU A 7 -1.55 -0.27 13.66
CA LEU A 7 -0.11 -0.22 13.39
C LEU A 7 0.43 -1.49 12.71
N ILE A 8 -0.28 -2.62 12.78
CA ILE A 8 0.17 -3.88 12.14
C ILE A 8 0.34 -3.71 10.63
N PRO A 9 -0.60 -3.10 9.88
CA PRO A 9 -0.42 -2.84 8.46
C PRO A 9 0.81 -1.99 8.15
N MET A 10 1.15 -1.02 9.00
CA MET A 10 2.35 -0.20 8.87
C MET A 10 3.61 -1.07 8.81
N PHE A 11 3.75 -2.02 9.74
CA PHE A 11 4.91 -2.93 9.76
C PHE A 11 4.86 -3.94 8.61
N ALA A 12 3.72 -4.55 8.38
CA ALA A 12 3.56 -5.57 7.36
C ALA A 12 3.82 -4.99 5.95
N TRP A 13 3.12 -3.93 5.58
CA TRP A 13 3.25 -3.33 4.25
C TRP A 13 4.54 -2.53 4.06
N GLY A 14 5.01 -1.86 5.11
CA GLY A 14 6.30 -1.18 5.09
C GLY A 14 7.47 -2.13 4.84
N SER A 15 7.34 -3.39 5.23
CA SER A 15 8.37 -4.42 5.02
C SER A 15 8.31 -5.07 3.63
N ILE A 16 7.18 -5.00 2.89
CA ILE A 16 7.01 -5.68 1.60
C ILE A 16 8.08 -5.27 0.59
N GLY A 17 8.33 -3.96 0.46
CA GLY A 17 9.35 -3.45 -0.46
C GLY A 17 10.75 -3.98 -0.16
N LEU A 18 11.10 -4.11 1.11
CA LEU A 18 12.37 -4.65 1.58
C LEU A 18 12.49 -6.14 1.27
N VAL A 19 11.44 -6.88 1.58
CA VAL A 19 11.36 -8.33 1.34
C VAL A 19 11.43 -8.62 -0.15
N SER A 20 10.54 -8.01 -0.97
CA SER A 20 10.53 -8.22 -2.42
C SER A 20 11.82 -7.75 -3.08
N GLY A 21 12.43 -6.66 -2.62
CA GLY A 21 13.72 -6.17 -3.10
C GLY A 21 14.86 -7.19 -2.88
N LYS A 22 14.90 -7.85 -1.72
CA LYS A 22 15.86 -8.93 -1.45
C LYS A 22 15.56 -10.23 -2.18
N LEU A 23 14.29 -10.57 -2.38
CA LEU A 23 13.88 -11.80 -3.04
C LEU A 23 14.11 -11.76 -4.56
N GLY A 24 14.10 -10.55 -5.15
CA GLY A 24 14.32 -10.32 -6.57
C GLY A 24 13.11 -10.68 -7.44
N GLY A 25 13.34 -10.77 -8.75
CA GLY A 25 12.31 -10.98 -9.76
C GLY A 25 11.85 -9.69 -10.43
N ASP A 26 11.17 -9.81 -11.57
CA ASP A 26 10.54 -8.67 -12.25
C ASP A 26 9.18 -8.30 -11.61
N ALA A 27 8.62 -7.15 -12.03
CA ALA A 27 7.37 -6.63 -11.47
C ALA A 27 6.19 -7.62 -11.57
N ASN A 28 6.10 -8.39 -12.67
CA ASN A 28 5.02 -9.36 -12.83
C ASN A 28 5.25 -10.61 -11.96
N GLN A 29 6.51 -11.07 -11.84
CA GLN A 29 6.88 -12.19 -10.98
C GLN A 29 6.60 -11.87 -9.51
N GLN A 30 6.97 -10.66 -9.07
CA GLN A 30 6.70 -10.16 -7.72
C GLN A 30 5.18 -10.05 -7.46
N THR A 31 4.42 -9.49 -8.42
CA THR A 31 2.95 -9.39 -8.30
C THR A 31 2.32 -10.77 -8.22
N LEU A 32 2.68 -11.69 -9.13
CA LEU A 32 2.11 -13.03 -9.17
C LEU A 32 2.45 -13.81 -7.89
N GLY A 33 3.70 -13.79 -7.45
CA GLY A 33 4.12 -14.45 -6.22
C GLY A 33 3.39 -13.90 -5.00
N MET A 34 3.25 -12.58 -4.93
CA MET A 34 2.50 -11.91 -3.85
C MET A 34 1.02 -12.31 -3.83
N THR A 35 0.37 -12.43 -4.99
CA THR A 35 -1.04 -12.87 -5.03
C THR A 35 -1.20 -14.34 -4.64
N ILE A 36 -0.25 -15.21 -4.99
CA ILE A 36 -0.23 -16.60 -4.52
C ILE A 36 -0.11 -16.64 -2.98
N GLY A 37 0.80 -15.86 -2.41
CA GLY A 37 0.96 -15.80 -0.95
C GLY A 37 -0.28 -15.24 -0.24
N ALA A 38 -0.90 -14.20 -0.81
CA ALA A 38 -2.16 -13.66 -0.30
C ALA A 38 -3.29 -14.69 -0.36
N PHE A 39 -3.36 -15.48 -1.42
CA PHE A 39 -4.33 -16.57 -1.54
C PHE A 39 -4.11 -17.68 -0.51
N VAL A 40 -2.86 -18.13 -0.30
CA VAL A 40 -2.52 -19.10 0.73
C VAL A 40 -2.91 -18.58 2.13
N PHE A 41 -2.57 -17.32 2.44
CA PHE A 41 -2.97 -16.69 3.68
C PHE A 41 -4.50 -16.66 3.86
N SER A 42 -5.23 -16.30 2.82
CA SER A 42 -6.69 -16.21 2.86
C SER A 42 -7.35 -17.57 3.04
N LEU A 43 -6.79 -18.63 2.49
CA LEU A 43 -7.24 -20.00 2.74
C LEU A 43 -7.08 -20.39 4.22
N ILE A 44 -5.92 -20.05 4.82
CA ILE A 44 -5.70 -20.30 6.26
C ILE A 44 -6.74 -19.55 7.08
N VAL A 45 -6.95 -18.25 6.81
CA VAL A 45 -7.97 -17.46 7.52
C VAL A 45 -9.35 -18.07 7.34
N PHE A 46 -9.73 -18.46 6.12
CA PHE A 46 -11.03 -19.07 5.84
C PHE A 46 -11.25 -20.35 6.65
N PHE A 47 -10.31 -21.28 6.67
CA PHE A 47 -10.46 -22.54 7.41
C PHE A 47 -10.39 -22.37 8.93
N VAL A 48 -9.74 -21.32 9.42
CA VAL A 48 -9.68 -21.03 10.86
C VAL A 48 -10.94 -20.34 11.36
N THR A 49 -11.49 -19.39 10.58
CA THR A 49 -12.61 -18.55 11.03
C THR A 49 -13.95 -18.98 10.49
N MET A 50 -13.99 -19.80 9.42
CA MET A 50 -15.20 -20.27 8.75
C MET A 50 -16.25 -19.16 8.54
N PRO A 51 -15.88 -18.01 7.96
CA PRO A 51 -16.79 -16.89 7.82
C PRO A 51 -17.91 -17.22 6.82
N ALA A 52 -19.08 -16.64 7.02
CA ALA A 52 -20.18 -16.77 6.07
C ALA A 52 -19.85 -16.02 4.76
N ILE A 53 -19.86 -16.73 3.64
CA ILE A 53 -19.60 -16.16 2.31
C ILE A 53 -20.85 -16.32 1.46
N ASP A 54 -21.50 -15.20 1.16
CA ASP A 54 -22.64 -15.15 0.25
C ASP A 54 -22.26 -14.65 -1.14
N GLY A 55 -23.24 -14.57 -2.03
CA GLY A 55 -22.99 -14.09 -3.41
C GLY A 55 -22.51 -12.64 -3.48
N LYS A 56 -22.92 -11.77 -2.55
CA LYS A 56 -22.45 -10.38 -2.46
C LYS A 56 -20.96 -10.34 -2.11
N VAL A 57 -20.55 -11.12 -1.09
CA VAL A 57 -19.15 -11.23 -0.67
C VAL A 57 -18.26 -11.73 -1.79
N ILE A 58 -18.73 -12.74 -2.56
CA ILE A 58 -17.97 -13.28 -3.71
C ILE A 58 -17.77 -12.21 -4.78
N ILE A 59 -18.85 -11.56 -5.24
CA ILE A 59 -18.78 -10.56 -6.31
C ILE A 59 -17.90 -9.37 -5.90
N ILE A 60 -18.14 -8.80 -4.74
CA ILE A 60 -17.37 -7.66 -4.23
C ILE A 60 -15.90 -8.02 -4.01
N GLY A 61 -15.64 -9.22 -3.45
CA GLY A 61 -14.29 -9.71 -3.25
C GLY A 61 -13.53 -9.86 -4.57
N LEU A 62 -14.12 -10.53 -5.56
CA LEU A 62 -13.51 -10.70 -6.88
C LEU A 62 -13.23 -9.35 -7.56
N LEU A 63 -14.20 -8.43 -7.57
CA LEU A 63 -14.03 -7.11 -8.16
C LEU A 63 -12.94 -6.29 -7.45
N SER A 64 -12.95 -6.27 -6.12
CA SER A 64 -11.93 -5.56 -5.35
C SER A 64 -10.54 -6.15 -5.57
N GLY A 65 -10.43 -7.48 -5.67
CA GLY A 65 -9.18 -8.17 -5.97
C GLY A 65 -8.63 -7.84 -7.36
N LEU A 66 -9.49 -7.79 -8.39
CA LEU A 66 -9.11 -7.35 -9.73
C LEU A 66 -8.61 -5.90 -9.72
N CYS A 67 -9.31 -4.99 -9.03
CA CYS A 67 -8.88 -3.60 -8.86
C CYS A 67 -7.53 -3.51 -8.15
N TRP A 68 -7.33 -4.30 -7.09
CA TRP A 68 -6.04 -4.37 -6.39
C TRP A 68 -4.91 -4.83 -7.32
N ALA A 69 -5.14 -5.84 -8.18
CA ALA A 69 -4.13 -6.32 -9.12
C ALA A 69 -3.70 -5.22 -10.11
N VAL A 70 -4.63 -4.39 -10.58
CA VAL A 70 -4.32 -3.19 -11.38
C VAL A 70 -3.45 -2.22 -10.57
N GLY A 71 -3.82 -1.98 -9.31
CA GLY A 71 -3.09 -1.14 -8.38
C GLY A 71 -1.64 -1.58 -8.20
N GLN A 72 -1.44 -2.85 -7.85
CA GLN A 72 -0.12 -3.42 -7.59
C GLN A 72 0.76 -3.47 -8.85
N ASN A 73 0.21 -3.89 -9.98
CA ASN A 73 0.95 -3.92 -11.24
C ASN A 73 1.38 -2.52 -11.66
N GLY A 74 0.47 -1.54 -11.57
CA GLY A 74 0.78 -0.13 -11.84
C GLY A 74 1.86 0.42 -10.92
N GLN A 75 1.84 0.08 -9.61
CA GLN A 75 2.86 0.51 -8.65
C GLN A 75 4.25 -0.03 -8.99
N PHE A 76 4.36 -1.32 -9.29
CA PHE A 76 5.64 -1.91 -9.68
C PHE A 76 6.17 -1.34 -11.01
N HIS A 77 5.28 -1.10 -11.99
CA HIS A 77 5.68 -0.42 -13.23
C HIS A 77 6.09 1.03 -12.97
N GLY A 78 5.41 1.75 -12.09
CA GLY A 78 5.79 3.09 -11.68
C GLY A 78 7.20 3.11 -11.06
N MET A 79 7.46 2.21 -10.12
CA MET A 79 8.78 2.06 -9.50
C MET A 79 9.87 1.66 -10.51
N LYS A 80 9.55 0.85 -11.52
CA LYS A 80 10.48 0.49 -12.59
C LYS A 80 10.93 1.71 -13.43
N HIS A 81 10.04 2.68 -13.62
CA HIS A 81 10.31 3.86 -14.42
C HIS A 81 10.85 5.06 -13.62
N LEU A 82 10.51 5.16 -12.34
CA LEU A 82 10.88 6.29 -11.47
C LEU A 82 11.97 5.95 -10.44
N GLY A 83 12.31 4.66 -10.32
CA GLY A 83 13.07 4.14 -9.19
C GLY A 83 12.16 3.92 -7.97
N VAL A 84 12.58 3.05 -7.06
CA VAL A 84 11.80 2.70 -5.86
C VAL A 84 11.70 3.90 -4.92
N SER A 85 12.79 4.62 -4.73
CA SER A 85 12.90 5.76 -3.80
C SER A 85 12.03 6.98 -4.18
N VAL A 86 11.59 7.08 -5.43
CA VAL A 86 10.67 8.12 -5.91
C VAL A 86 9.28 7.56 -6.14
N GLY A 87 9.20 6.42 -6.81
CA GLY A 87 7.92 5.81 -7.21
C GLY A 87 7.06 5.38 -6.05
N LEU A 88 7.65 4.76 -5.00
CA LEU A 88 6.89 4.28 -3.86
C LEU A 88 6.29 5.43 -3.02
N PRO A 89 7.06 6.43 -2.57
CA PRO A 89 6.48 7.56 -1.84
C PRO A 89 5.45 8.37 -2.64
N LEU A 90 5.68 8.55 -3.94
CA LEU A 90 4.72 9.22 -4.80
C LEU A 90 3.40 8.43 -4.90
N SER A 91 3.49 7.12 -5.12
CA SER A 91 2.33 6.22 -5.09
C SER A 91 1.59 6.29 -3.76
N THR A 92 2.32 6.22 -2.64
CA THR A 92 1.75 6.32 -1.29
C THR A 92 1.04 7.66 -1.06
N GLY A 93 1.67 8.77 -1.45
CA GLY A 93 1.06 10.10 -1.35
C GLY A 93 -0.24 10.22 -2.15
N MET A 94 -0.26 9.71 -3.38
CA MET A 94 -1.47 9.72 -4.23
C MET A 94 -2.59 8.86 -3.63
N GLN A 95 -2.27 7.69 -3.08
CA GLN A 95 -3.23 6.81 -2.40
C GLN A 95 -3.77 7.45 -1.12
N LEU A 96 -2.91 8.11 -0.34
CA LEU A 96 -3.31 8.86 0.86
C LEU A 96 -4.36 9.92 0.52
N ILE A 97 -4.10 10.74 -0.49
CA ILE A 97 -5.04 11.77 -0.94
C ILE A 97 -6.38 11.13 -1.33
N LEU A 98 -6.35 10.11 -2.20
CA LEU A 98 -7.57 9.49 -2.71
C LEU A 98 -8.42 8.88 -1.61
N ASN A 99 -7.82 8.06 -0.75
CA ASN A 99 -8.57 7.36 0.31
C ASN A 99 -9.02 8.29 1.43
N THR A 100 -8.22 9.32 1.77
CA THR A 100 -8.62 10.32 2.76
C THR A 100 -9.80 11.15 2.25
N VAL A 101 -9.75 11.59 0.99
CA VAL A 101 -10.87 12.31 0.35
C VAL A 101 -12.11 11.43 0.26
N ALA A 102 -11.94 10.15 -0.12
CA ALA A 102 -13.07 9.21 -0.16
C ALA A 102 -13.68 9.01 1.24
N GLY A 103 -12.88 8.80 2.28
CA GLY A 103 -13.36 8.67 3.64
C GLY A 103 -14.07 9.93 4.14
N ALA A 104 -13.43 11.08 3.97
CA ALA A 104 -13.95 12.35 4.46
C ALA A 104 -15.24 12.80 3.75
N ILE A 105 -15.26 12.73 2.41
CA ILE A 105 -16.33 13.30 1.60
C ILE A 105 -17.35 12.25 1.18
N PHE A 106 -16.90 11.14 0.60
CA PHE A 106 -17.79 10.11 0.05
C PHE A 106 -18.48 9.30 1.15
N PHE A 107 -17.75 8.97 2.22
CA PHE A 107 -18.30 8.25 3.37
C PHE A 107 -18.74 9.19 4.51
N ALA A 108 -18.59 10.51 4.35
CA ALA A 108 -18.97 11.53 5.34
C ALA A 108 -18.39 11.24 6.76
N GLU A 109 -17.15 10.74 6.82
CA GLU A 109 -16.51 10.37 8.09
C GLU A 109 -16.15 11.58 8.96
N TRP A 110 -15.97 12.75 8.33
CA TRP A 110 -15.67 14.02 9.02
C TRP A 110 -16.95 14.82 9.14
N THR A 111 -17.45 14.95 10.36
CA THR A 111 -18.75 15.58 10.62
C THR A 111 -18.64 16.94 11.30
N GLN A 112 -17.51 17.19 11.98
CA GLN A 112 -17.26 18.43 12.71
C GLN A 112 -16.17 19.27 12.05
N THR A 113 -16.23 20.58 12.22
CA THR A 113 -15.18 21.50 11.74
C THR A 113 -13.78 21.09 12.25
N ARG A 114 -13.72 20.57 13.47
CA ARG A 114 -12.50 20.03 14.06
C ARG A 114 -11.92 18.87 13.25
N ASP A 115 -12.76 17.93 12.78
CA ASP A 115 -12.33 16.76 12.00
C ASP A 115 -11.70 17.22 10.68
N TYR A 116 -12.33 18.20 10.01
CA TYR A 116 -11.77 18.79 8.79
C TYR A 116 -10.42 19.46 9.03
N LEU A 117 -10.30 20.26 10.10
CA LEU A 117 -9.05 20.95 10.41
C LEU A 117 -7.91 19.96 10.74
N LEU A 118 -8.16 19.02 11.64
CA LEU A 118 -7.14 18.03 12.06
C LEU A 118 -6.81 17.07 10.91
N GLY A 119 -7.83 16.60 10.17
CA GLY A 119 -7.65 15.67 9.08
C GLY A 119 -6.89 16.30 7.90
N ILE A 120 -7.20 17.53 7.52
CA ILE A 120 -6.47 18.26 6.46
C ILE A 120 -5.02 18.52 6.92
N CYS A 121 -4.80 18.99 8.15
CA CYS A 121 -3.46 19.17 8.68
C CYS A 121 -2.66 17.86 8.68
N ALA A 122 -3.27 16.76 9.13
CA ALA A 122 -2.63 15.46 9.13
C ALA A 122 -2.29 14.99 7.70
N LEU A 123 -3.23 15.12 6.75
CA LEU A 123 -3.02 14.74 5.35
C LEU A 123 -1.86 15.53 4.73
N VAL A 124 -1.81 16.84 4.96
CA VAL A 124 -0.72 17.71 4.47
C VAL A 124 0.63 17.26 5.03
N LEU A 125 0.69 16.98 6.35
CA LEU A 125 1.91 16.49 6.99
C LEU A 125 2.36 15.13 6.43
N LEU A 126 1.42 14.19 6.23
CA LEU A 126 1.70 12.87 5.65
C LEU A 126 2.21 12.98 4.22
N VAL A 127 1.58 13.80 3.38
CA VAL A 127 1.97 14.00 1.97
C VAL A 127 3.31 14.70 1.86
N ILE A 128 3.55 15.78 2.64
CA ILE A 128 4.84 16.47 2.66
C ILE A 128 5.92 15.53 3.22
N GLY A 129 5.61 14.78 4.26
CA GLY A 129 6.51 13.80 4.85
C GLY A 129 6.91 12.73 3.83
N ALA A 130 5.94 12.13 3.12
CA ALA A 130 6.19 11.18 2.05
C ALA A 130 7.05 11.77 0.93
N TYR A 131 6.77 13.00 0.50
CA TYR A 131 7.57 13.71 -0.50
C TYR A 131 9.01 13.93 -0.05
N LEU A 132 9.22 14.38 1.18
CA LEU A 132 10.57 14.62 1.70
C LEU A 132 11.37 13.33 1.85
N THR A 133 10.76 12.21 2.28
CA THR A 133 11.45 10.91 2.35
C THR A 133 11.92 10.41 0.98
N ALA A 134 11.22 10.81 -0.10
CA ALA A 134 11.54 10.45 -1.48
C ALA A 134 12.53 11.40 -2.16
N ARG A 135 12.76 12.59 -1.59
CA ARG A 135 13.54 13.63 -2.25
C ARG A 135 14.99 13.22 -2.45
N GLN A 136 15.46 13.33 -3.70
CA GLN A 136 16.84 13.06 -4.11
C GLN A 136 17.56 14.37 -4.42
N ASP A 137 18.86 14.43 -4.13
CA ASP A 137 19.74 15.49 -4.63
C ASP A 137 20.18 15.12 -6.04
N GLY A 138 20.16 16.10 -6.95
CA GLY A 138 20.51 15.89 -8.37
C GLY A 138 21.96 15.43 -8.62
N GLU A 139 22.82 15.39 -7.59
CA GLU A 139 24.22 14.96 -7.68
C GLU A 139 24.37 13.42 -7.67
N HIS A 140 23.36 12.68 -7.24
CA HIS A 140 23.35 11.21 -7.18
C HIS A 140 22.09 10.67 -7.85
N ALA A 141 22.00 10.84 -9.19
CA ALA A 141 21.14 9.94 -9.94
C ALA A 141 21.63 8.52 -9.68
N PRO A 142 20.77 7.56 -9.24
CA PRO A 142 21.23 6.21 -9.04
C PRO A 142 21.90 5.74 -10.35
N GLU A 143 23.14 5.24 -10.26
CA GLU A 143 23.76 4.44 -11.29
C GLU A 143 23.01 3.11 -11.43
N THR A 144 21.76 3.19 -11.81
CA THR A 144 20.99 2.07 -12.31
C THR A 144 21.12 2.10 -13.81
N ASP A 145 21.99 1.18 -14.30
CA ASP A 145 22.04 0.73 -15.69
C ASP A 145 21.31 1.65 -16.69
N ASN A 146 22.00 2.62 -17.25
CA ASN A 146 21.77 3.36 -18.52
C ASN A 146 20.32 3.47 -19.08
N LYS A 147 19.27 3.33 -18.27
CA LYS A 147 17.88 3.58 -18.67
C LYS A 147 17.45 4.94 -18.14
N MET A 148 17.37 5.91 -19.04
CA MET A 148 16.74 7.20 -18.76
C MET A 148 15.42 6.96 -18.02
N LEU A 149 15.28 7.53 -16.82
CA LEU A 149 14.04 7.53 -16.05
C LEU A 149 12.94 8.18 -16.91
N ASP A 150 11.86 7.45 -17.17
CA ASP A 150 10.73 7.94 -17.97
C ASP A 150 9.64 8.41 -17.03
N PHE A 151 9.76 9.66 -16.54
CA PHE A 151 8.84 10.24 -15.59
C PHE A 151 7.37 10.22 -16.08
N PRO A 152 7.04 10.58 -17.34
CA PRO A 152 5.67 10.49 -17.84
C PRO A 152 5.07 9.08 -17.82
N LYS A 153 5.85 8.06 -18.18
CA LYS A 153 5.38 6.67 -18.13
C LYS A 153 5.22 6.20 -16.70
N GLY A 154 6.17 6.51 -15.83
CA GLY A 154 6.08 6.19 -14.41
C GLY A 154 4.87 6.83 -13.76
N LEU A 155 4.62 8.11 -14.01
CA LEU A 155 3.46 8.82 -13.46
C LEU A 155 2.12 8.24 -13.95
N ARG A 156 1.99 7.91 -15.24
CA ARG A 156 0.78 7.25 -15.77
C ARG A 156 0.54 5.90 -15.08
N ALA A 157 1.59 5.12 -14.88
CA ALA A 157 1.50 3.84 -14.17
C ALA A 157 1.04 4.05 -12.71
N LEU A 158 1.55 5.08 -12.02
CA LEU A 158 1.13 5.41 -10.65
C LEU A 158 -0.29 5.97 -10.57
N ILE A 159 -0.77 6.70 -11.57
CA ILE A 159 -2.18 7.13 -11.65
C ILE A 159 -3.08 5.89 -11.76
N SER A 160 -2.77 4.97 -12.69
CA SER A 160 -3.49 3.69 -12.81
C SER A 160 -3.46 2.89 -11.50
N SER A 161 -2.30 2.85 -10.84
CA SER A 161 -2.12 2.23 -9.53
C SER A 161 -3.04 2.84 -8.48
N THR A 162 -3.07 4.16 -8.39
CA THR A 162 -3.88 4.89 -7.42
C THR A 162 -5.37 4.62 -7.60
N ILE A 163 -5.84 4.61 -8.86
CA ILE A 163 -7.24 4.28 -9.19
C ILE A 163 -7.54 2.83 -8.78
N GLY A 164 -6.68 1.89 -9.11
CA GLY A 164 -6.87 0.47 -8.76
C GLY A 164 -6.92 0.25 -7.24
N TYR A 165 -5.97 0.81 -6.50
CA TYR A 165 -5.94 0.69 -5.05
C TYR A 165 -7.09 1.43 -4.36
N GLY A 166 -7.44 2.64 -4.83
CA GLY A 166 -8.59 3.36 -4.30
C GLY A 166 -9.90 2.62 -4.56
N ALA A 167 -10.07 2.09 -5.76
CA ALA A 167 -11.27 1.33 -6.09
C ALA A 167 -11.44 0.10 -5.18
N TYR A 168 -10.37 -0.65 -4.91
CA TYR A 168 -10.48 -1.83 -4.05
C TYR A 168 -10.88 -1.47 -2.62
N THR A 169 -10.31 -0.42 -2.04
CA THR A 169 -10.64 0.00 -0.66
C THR A 169 -12.04 0.61 -0.59
N ILE A 170 -12.40 1.47 -1.54
CA ILE A 170 -13.71 2.13 -1.59
C ILE A 170 -14.83 1.10 -1.78
N ILE A 171 -14.68 0.13 -2.69
CA ILE A 171 -15.70 -0.89 -2.96
C ILE A 171 -15.96 -1.73 -1.70
N ILE A 172 -14.92 -2.17 -1.00
CA ILE A 172 -15.07 -2.97 0.22
C ILE A 172 -15.72 -2.14 1.34
N THR A 173 -15.26 -0.92 1.55
CA THR A 173 -15.80 -0.01 2.57
C THR A 173 -17.26 0.31 2.31
N TRP A 174 -17.62 0.62 1.04
CA TRP A 174 -19.01 0.89 0.64
C TRP A 174 -19.93 -0.32 0.84
N ALA A 175 -19.43 -1.52 0.56
CA ALA A 175 -20.23 -2.73 0.68
C ALA A 175 -20.46 -3.16 2.14
N GLY A 176 -19.66 -2.66 3.09
CA GLY A 176 -19.77 -2.97 4.52
C GLY A 176 -19.60 -4.46 4.84
N ILE A 177 -18.71 -5.15 4.11
CA ILE A 177 -18.52 -6.60 4.24
C ILE A 177 -17.53 -6.89 5.38
N ASP A 178 -17.78 -8.01 6.06
CA ASP A 178 -16.87 -8.53 7.09
C ASP A 178 -15.46 -8.74 6.52
N PRO A 179 -14.40 -8.18 7.15
CA PRO A 179 -13.02 -8.32 6.70
C PRO A 179 -12.54 -9.76 6.55
N LEU A 180 -13.00 -10.67 7.40
CA LEU A 180 -12.60 -12.07 7.34
C LEU A 180 -13.33 -12.83 6.24
N ALA A 181 -14.56 -12.43 5.90
CA ALA A 181 -15.33 -13.04 4.83
C ALA A 181 -14.81 -12.65 3.44
N ILE A 182 -14.38 -11.37 3.25
CA ILE A 182 -13.99 -10.87 1.94
C ILE A 182 -12.61 -11.32 1.47
N ILE A 183 -11.70 -11.66 2.41
CA ILE A 183 -10.28 -11.84 2.08
C ILE A 183 -10.03 -12.99 1.09
N LEU A 184 -10.80 -14.09 1.17
CA LEU A 184 -10.64 -15.22 0.25
C LEU A 184 -11.14 -14.88 -1.16
N PRO A 185 -12.36 -14.39 -1.39
CA PRO A 185 -12.79 -13.94 -2.71
C PRO A 185 -11.91 -12.82 -3.28
N GLN A 186 -11.43 -11.89 -2.44
CA GLN A 186 -10.50 -10.83 -2.86
C GLN A 186 -9.19 -11.42 -3.38
N SER A 187 -8.59 -12.35 -2.66
CA SER A 187 -7.32 -12.97 -3.08
C SER A 187 -7.46 -13.78 -4.37
N ILE A 188 -8.61 -14.39 -4.62
CA ILE A 188 -8.92 -15.05 -5.89
C ILE A 188 -8.95 -14.01 -7.02
N GLY A 189 -9.64 -12.89 -6.81
CA GLY A 189 -9.66 -11.78 -7.77
C GLY A 189 -8.26 -11.21 -8.06
N MET A 190 -7.44 -11.04 -7.02
CA MET A 190 -6.04 -10.62 -7.14
C MET A 190 -5.23 -11.61 -7.99
N LEU A 191 -5.37 -12.92 -7.73
CA LEU A 191 -4.67 -13.96 -8.46
C LEU A 191 -5.07 -14.01 -9.93
N ILE A 192 -6.36 -13.88 -10.22
CA ILE A 192 -6.88 -13.78 -11.60
C ILE A 192 -6.26 -12.55 -12.29
N GLY A 193 -6.34 -11.37 -11.68
CA GLY A 193 -5.80 -10.13 -12.25
C GLY A 193 -4.30 -10.20 -12.49
N ALA A 194 -3.52 -10.68 -11.50
CA ALA A 194 -2.07 -10.85 -11.65
C ALA A 194 -1.72 -11.87 -12.74
N SER A 195 -2.47 -12.96 -12.85
CA SER A 195 -2.28 -13.96 -13.90
C SER A 195 -2.52 -13.38 -15.29
N LEU A 196 -3.53 -12.51 -15.47
CA LEU A 196 -3.78 -11.83 -16.74
C LEU A 196 -2.61 -10.91 -17.14
N PHE A 197 -1.99 -10.19 -16.21
CA PHE A 197 -0.80 -9.38 -16.47
C PHE A 197 0.44 -10.24 -16.76
N ALA A 198 0.55 -11.40 -16.12
CA ALA A 198 1.67 -12.32 -16.32
C ALA A 198 1.57 -13.12 -17.64
N LEU A 199 0.36 -13.29 -18.21
CA LEU A 199 0.15 -14.02 -19.43
C LEU A 199 1.10 -13.57 -20.56
N ARG A 200 1.82 -14.53 -21.15
CA ARG A 200 2.76 -14.32 -22.28
C ARG A 200 4.00 -13.47 -22.00
N LYS A 201 4.19 -12.96 -20.78
CA LYS A 201 5.29 -12.04 -20.46
C LYS A 201 6.17 -12.49 -19.30
N THR A 202 5.71 -13.48 -18.54
CA THR A 202 6.35 -13.85 -17.27
C THR A 202 6.60 -15.34 -17.21
N THR A 203 7.81 -15.73 -16.85
CA THR A 203 8.13 -17.12 -16.51
C THR A 203 7.83 -17.36 -15.03
N VAL A 204 7.09 -18.43 -14.75
CA VAL A 204 6.87 -18.90 -13.38
C VAL A 204 8.11 -19.66 -12.92
N ASP A 205 8.95 -18.98 -12.19
CA ASP A 205 10.23 -19.52 -11.70
C ASP A 205 10.39 -19.34 -10.18
N ARG A 206 11.62 -19.55 -9.68
CA ARG A 206 11.94 -19.41 -8.26
C ARG A 206 11.59 -18.04 -7.67
N TYR A 207 11.58 -16.97 -8.46
CA TYR A 207 11.29 -15.63 -7.98
C TYR A 207 9.80 -15.44 -7.65
N VAL A 208 8.91 -16.07 -8.43
CA VAL A 208 7.49 -16.12 -8.12
C VAL A 208 7.28 -16.79 -6.76
N TRP A 209 7.85 -17.97 -6.55
CA TRP A 209 7.69 -18.73 -5.31
C TRP A 209 8.29 -18.02 -4.10
N LYS A 210 9.43 -17.34 -4.24
CA LYS A 210 10.01 -16.56 -3.14
C LYS A 210 9.10 -15.40 -2.74
N ASN A 211 8.49 -14.72 -3.69
CA ASN A 211 7.62 -13.58 -3.43
C ASN A 211 6.26 -13.96 -2.80
N THR A 212 5.95 -15.23 -2.61
CA THR A 212 4.81 -15.67 -1.78
C THR A 212 4.92 -15.15 -0.35
N LEU A 213 6.14 -15.00 0.18
CA LEU A 213 6.37 -14.41 1.51
C LEU A 213 5.83 -12.97 1.59
N SER A 214 6.03 -12.17 0.55
CA SER A 214 5.47 -10.80 0.47
C SER A 214 3.95 -10.82 0.49
N GLY A 215 3.34 -11.85 -0.10
CA GLY A 215 1.88 -12.04 -0.08
C GLY A 215 1.33 -12.42 1.29
N LEU A 216 2.03 -13.25 2.05
CA LEU A 216 1.67 -13.55 3.43
C LEU A 216 1.70 -12.28 4.30
N LEU A 217 2.77 -11.48 4.19
CA LEU A 217 2.87 -10.18 4.89
C LEU A 217 1.73 -9.23 4.47
N TRP A 218 1.43 -9.17 3.16
CA TRP A 218 0.32 -8.36 2.67
C TRP A 218 -1.01 -8.81 3.27
N GLY A 219 -1.27 -10.12 3.35
CA GLY A 219 -2.49 -10.68 3.91
C GLY A 219 -2.71 -10.28 5.36
N VAL A 220 -1.69 -10.38 6.20
CA VAL A 220 -1.74 -9.93 7.61
C VAL A 220 -2.07 -8.43 7.67
N GLY A 221 -1.35 -7.61 6.90
CA GLY A 221 -1.61 -6.17 6.85
C GLY A 221 -3.02 -5.85 6.36
N ASN A 222 -3.51 -6.55 5.33
CA ASN A 222 -4.83 -6.30 4.74
C ASN A 222 -5.97 -6.60 5.70
N VAL A 223 -5.95 -7.74 6.39
CA VAL A 223 -6.97 -8.07 7.41
C VAL A 223 -6.99 -7.01 8.51
N CYS A 224 -5.83 -6.68 9.08
CA CYS A 224 -5.73 -5.70 10.14
C CYS A 224 -6.17 -4.30 9.66
N MET A 225 -5.84 -3.91 8.42
CA MET A 225 -6.29 -2.66 7.84
C MET A 225 -7.82 -2.63 7.66
N LEU A 226 -8.41 -3.68 7.11
CA LEU A 226 -9.86 -3.74 6.92
C LEU A 226 -10.62 -3.70 8.26
N ILE A 227 -10.13 -4.39 9.29
CA ILE A 227 -10.68 -4.31 10.65
C ILE A 227 -10.57 -2.87 11.17
N THR A 228 -9.41 -2.24 11.00
CA THR A 228 -9.19 -0.85 11.44
C THR A 228 -10.12 0.12 10.71
N VAL A 229 -10.30 -0.04 9.40
CA VAL A 229 -11.22 0.81 8.62
C VAL A 229 -12.66 0.70 9.12
N GLN A 230 -13.12 -0.47 9.52
CA GLN A 230 -14.44 -0.61 10.12
C GLN A 230 -14.57 0.09 11.47
N GLN A 231 -13.50 0.17 12.24
CA GLN A 231 -13.51 0.77 13.58
C GLN A 231 -13.33 2.29 13.56
N VAL A 232 -12.42 2.80 12.73
CA VAL A 232 -12.02 4.21 12.75
C VAL A 232 -12.26 4.94 11.41
N GLY A 233 -12.83 4.26 10.42
CA GLY A 233 -13.10 4.81 9.09
C GLY A 233 -11.93 4.69 8.11
N LEU A 234 -12.24 4.89 6.81
CA LEU A 234 -11.27 4.73 5.71
C LEU A 234 -10.19 5.81 5.77
N ALA A 235 -10.55 7.08 5.99
CA ALA A 235 -9.60 8.18 6.01
C ALA A 235 -8.49 7.96 7.05
N VAL A 236 -8.86 7.57 8.27
CA VAL A 236 -7.89 7.36 9.37
C VAL A 236 -7.20 6.01 9.26
N GLY A 237 -7.95 4.92 9.10
CA GLY A 237 -7.41 3.55 9.08
C GLY A 237 -6.41 3.34 7.95
N PHE A 238 -6.76 3.80 6.75
CA PHE A 238 -5.85 3.72 5.60
C PHE A 238 -4.60 4.60 5.81
N SER A 239 -4.76 5.84 6.29
CA SER A 239 -3.63 6.74 6.49
C SER A 239 -2.64 6.22 7.53
N LEU A 240 -3.10 5.60 8.61
CA LEU A 240 -2.22 4.97 9.61
C LEU A 240 -1.42 3.81 8.99
N SER A 241 -2.03 3.01 8.13
CA SER A 241 -1.32 1.92 7.45
C SER A 241 -0.18 2.42 6.56
N GLN A 242 -0.33 3.60 5.94
CA GLN A 242 0.68 4.20 5.07
C GLN A 242 1.90 4.78 5.82
N MET A 243 1.87 4.87 7.15
CA MET A 243 3.06 5.19 7.94
C MET A 243 4.18 4.15 7.76
N GLY A 244 3.91 3.01 7.15
CA GLY A 244 4.91 2.02 6.70
C GLY A 244 6.00 2.59 5.79
N ILE A 245 5.79 3.77 5.19
CA ILE A 245 6.84 4.51 4.46
C ILE A 245 8.09 4.74 5.31
N ILE A 246 7.95 4.93 6.62
CA ILE A 246 9.09 5.10 7.55
C ILE A 246 9.94 3.83 7.54
N ILE A 247 9.28 2.66 7.65
CA ILE A 247 9.95 1.36 7.68
C ILE A 247 10.63 1.07 6.34
N SER A 248 9.94 1.29 5.23
CA SER A 248 10.50 1.06 3.89
C SER A 248 11.66 2.00 3.59
N THR A 249 11.58 3.28 3.98
CA THR A 249 12.64 4.26 3.76
C THR A 249 13.89 3.96 4.61
N LEU A 250 13.71 3.76 5.92
CA LEU A 250 14.84 3.41 6.80
C LEU A 250 15.42 2.03 6.46
N GLY A 251 14.57 1.07 6.14
CA GLY A 251 15.02 -0.26 5.71
C GLY A 251 15.76 -0.22 4.36
N GLY A 252 15.34 0.63 3.41
CA GLY A 252 16.06 0.86 2.17
C GLY A 252 17.51 1.33 2.43
N ILE A 253 17.66 2.30 3.33
CA ILE A 253 18.97 2.84 3.71
C ILE A 253 19.82 1.80 4.46
N PHE A 254 19.29 1.23 5.56
CA PHE A 254 20.08 0.40 6.46
C PHE A 254 20.16 -1.08 6.08
N ILE A 255 19.14 -1.62 5.40
CA ILE A 255 19.04 -3.04 5.07
C ILE A 255 19.40 -3.32 3.61
N LEU A 256 18.94 -2.46 2.66
CA LEU A 256 19.25 -2.60 1.24
C LEU A 256 20.52 -1.83 0.83
N GLY A 257 21.07 -1.00 1.74
CA GLY A 257 22.32 -0.27 1.51
C GLY A 257 22.18 0.89 0.53
N GLU A 258 20.99 1.48 0.38
CA GLU A 258 20.79 2.66 -0.45
C GLU A 258 21.64 3.83 0.07
N LYS A 259 22.53 4.32 -0.79
CA LYS A 259 23.40 5.45 -0.43
C LYS A 259 22.59 6.74 -0.46
N LYS A 260 22.68 7.53 0.61
CA LYS A 260 22.05 8.84 0.73
C LYS A 260 23.10 9.91 1.08
N THR A 261 22.97 11.09 0.49
CA THR A 261 23.79 12.25 0.87
C THR A 261 23.38 12.76 2.25
N LYS A 262 24.24 13.55 2.90
CA LYS A 262 23.89 14.19 4.18
C LYS A 262 22.64 15.06 4.08
N LYS A 263 22.40 15.67 2.92
CA LYS A 263 21.24 16.52 2.67
C LYS A 263 19.97 15.69 2.50
N GLU A 264 20.04 14.60 1.72
CA GLU A 264 18.94 13.62 1.58
C GLU A 264 18.59 13.00 2.93
N LEU A 265 19.58 12.64 3.74
CA LEU A 265 19.33 12.08 5.07
C LEU A 265 18.57 13.08 5.98
N ARG A 266 18.88 14.38 5.90
CA ARG A 266 18.09 15.42 6.61
C ARG A 266 16.64 15.45 6.14
N TYR A 267 16.40 15.36 4.81
CA TYR A 267 15.04 15.29 4.27
C TYR A 267 14.31 14.03 4.73
N VAL A 268 14.97 12.89 4.77
CA VAL A 268 14.42 11.63 5.29
C VAL A 268 14.00 11.80 6.76
N VAL A 269 14.88 12.34 7.61
CA VAL A 269 14.57 12.53 9.04
C VAL A 269 13.38 13.48 9.22
N ILE A 270 13.38 14.63 8.54
CA ILE A 270 12.26 15.59 8.62
C ILE A 270 10.98 14.93 8.09
N GLY A 271 11.06 14.22 6.97
CA GLY A 271 9.92 13.52 6.38
C GLY A 271 9.32 12.48 7.32
N CYS A 272 10.15 11.64 7.95
CA CYS A 272 9.70 10.67 8.95
C CYS A 272 9.02 11.32 10.15
N LEU A 273 9.57 12.45 10.65
CA LEU A 273 8.95 13.19 11.75
C LEU A 273 7.57 13.74 11.36
N LEU A 274 7.42 14.29 10.15
CA LEU A 274 6.13 14.78 9.67
C LEU A 274 5.11 13.65 9.53
N VAL A 275 5.53 12.48 9.04
CA VAL A 275 4.65 11.30 8.95
C VAL A 275 4.20 10.85 10.35
N ILE A 276 5.10 10.83 11.34
CA ILE A 276 4.75 10.49 12.73
C ILE A 276 3.73 11.49 13.29
N ILE A 277 3.99 12.80 13.14
CA ILE A 277 3.09 13.84 13.65
C ILE A 277 1.72 13.73 12.97
N GLY A 278 1.67 13.55 11.65
CA GLY A 278 0.43 13.37 10.90
C GLY A 278 -0.36 12.14 11.38
N GLY A 279 0.31 11.01 11.61
CA GLY A 279 -0.32 9.80 12.16
C GLY A 279 -0.87 10.00 13.58
N VAL A 280 -0.12 10.68 14.45
CA VAL A 280 -0.57 11.02 15.82
C VAL A 280 -1.81 11.92 15.79
N LEU A 281 -1.85 12.92 14.90
CA LEU A 281 -3.01 13.79 14.73
C LEU A 281 -4.26 13.02 14.30
N LEU A 282 -4.12 12.05 13.37
CA LEU A 282 -5.25 11.19 12.96
C LEU A 282 -5.71 10.28 14.10
N GLY A 283 -4.78 9.70 14.84
CA GLY A 283 -5.11 8.92 16.04
C GLY A 283 -5.88 9.75 17.07
N TYR A 284 -5.40 10.96 17.36
CA TYR A 284 -6.05 11.88 18.29
C TYR A 284 -7.46 12.30 17.83
N MET A 285 -7.66 12.52 16.53
CA MET A 285 -8.97 12.88 15.97
C MET A 285 -10.06 11.86 16.32
N LYS A 286 -9.71 10.59 16.46
CA LYS A 286 -10.68 9.50 16.77
C LYS A 286 -10.86 9.23 18.26
N THR A 287 -9.94 9.66 19.12
CA THR A 287 -10.00 9.41 20.57
C THR A 287 -10.58 10.58 21.36
N ALA A 288 -10.75 11.71 20.76
CA ALA A 288 -11.25 12.96 21.36
C ALA A 288 -12.58 13.40 20.76
#